data_855202f2af3ef9b3185b589311241550
#
_entry.id   855202f2af3ef9b3185b589311241550
#
_cell.length_a   1.000
_cell.length_b   1.000
_cell.length_c   1.000
_cell.angle_alpha   90.00
_cell.angle_beta   90.00
_cell.angle_gamma   90.00
#
_symmetry.space_group_name_H-M   'P 1'
#
loop_
_entity.id
_entity.type
_entity.pdbx_description
1 polymer ?
#
loop_
_entity_poly.entity_id
_entity_poly.type
_entity_poly.pdbx_seq_one_letter_code
_entity_poly.pdbx_strand_id
1 'polypeptide(L)'
;MNNRALALDALRGYAIITMVLSATIVTHVLPGWMSHAQTPPPDHVFNPLLPGITWVDLVFPFFLFAMGAAFPFSIRKRAEKGDSKLKLVYEAVKRGIQLTFFAIFIQHFYPYMLSSPQDMRAWLLAILCFVVLFPMFMRIPLKMPDWAHTSIKVGAYMVAAIMLATTSYADGKTFSLFSSNIIILLLANMAIFGSILYIFTMNNRWIRLGILILLMAMILGSTVDGSWTQSVFNYTPLPWMYRFDYLKYLFIVIPGSIAGEYLAEWMKAYQKETDDYATSPYRKMSIMLMILSVVIIISNLYGLYTRNLVVNLVVTVLLLLAGKCIFLRKVDGIALLWKKLFNAGAYLLLLGLCFEPFQDGIKKDPTTFSHFFVTSGLAFLALLFLSIVCDYFRCIKSTRFLVMSGQNPMIAYVVGDLLIMPLINLLGLASLLSYFQQNAWLGFLQGVILTSLAVLATMFFTKIKWFWRT
;
A
#
# COMPACT_ATOMS: atom_id res chain seq x y z
N MET A 1 8.88 19.42 -18.17
CA MET A 1 7.87 18.42 -17.79
C MET A 1 8.44 17.56 -16.68
N ASN A 2 7.65 17.27 -15.63
CA ASN A 2 8.13 16.57 -14.45
C ASN A 2 8.55 15.13 -14.81
N ASN A 3 9.82 14.79 -14.56
CA ASN A 3 10.39 13.42 -14.61
C ASN A 3 9.81 12.53 -13.52
N ARG A 4 8.49 12.35 -13.49
CA ARG A 4 7.79 11.63 -12.43
C ARG A 4 6.90 10.55 -13.04
N ALA A 5 6.96 9.34 -12.49
CA ALA A 5 6.11 8.23 -12.90
C ALA A 5 4.69 8.44 -12.34
N LEU A 6 3.80 9.04 -13.16
CA LEU A 6 2.41 9.34 -12.73
C LEU A 6 1.63 8.07 -12.43
N ALA A 7 1.82 7.02 -13.22
CA ALA A 7 1.18 5.72 -12.98
C ALA A 7 1.51 5.14 -11.60
N LEU A 8 2.75 5.31 -11.11
CA LEU A 8 3.16 4.83 -9.79
C LEU A 8 2.52 5.65 -8.67
N ASP A 9 2.47 6.98 -8.80
CA ASP A 9 1.77 7.82 -7.84
C ASP A 9 0.25 7.52 -7.85
N ALA A 10 -0.34 7.27 -9.02
CA ALA A 10 -1.75 6.88 -9.15
C ALA A 10 -2.04 5.51 -8.51
N LEU A 11 -1.17 4.50 -8.69
CA LEU A 11 -1.32 3.19 -8.03
C LEU A 11 -1.29 3.31 -6.51
N ARG A 12 -0.36 4.11 -5.98
CA ARG A 12 -0.28 4.38 -4.54
C ARG A 12 -1.52 5.12 -4.04
N GLY A 13 -2.00 6.09 -4.82
CA GLY A 13 -3.22 6.83 -4.52
C GLY A 13 -4.46 5.95 -4.57
N TYR A 14 -4.56 5.06 -5.56
CA TYR A 14 -5.62 4.06 -5.61
C TYR A 14 -5.63 3.20 -4.34
N ALA A 15 -4.48 2.64 -3.97
CA ALA A 15 -4.38 1.81 -2.79
C ALA A 15 -4.80 2.55 -1.52
N ILE A 16 -4.34 3.79 -1.31
CA ILE A 16 -4.69 4.54 -0.09
C ILE A 16 -6.15 4.99 -0.07
N ILE A 17 -6.71 5.41 -1.19
CA ILE A 17 -8.12 5.83 -1.28
C ILE A 17 -9.05 4.63 -1.05
N THR A 18 -8.76 3.48 -1.64
CA THR A 18 -9.54 2.26 -1.40
C THR A 18 -9.38 1.74 0.02
N MET A 19 -8.22 1.97 0.67
CA MET A 19 -8.02 1.69 2.10
C MET A 19 -8.93 2.54 2.97
N VAL A 20 -8.99 3.85 2.73
CA VAL A 20 -9.89 4.76 3.44
C VAL A 20 -11.35 4.39 3.18
N LEU A 21 -11.69 4.07 1.92
CA LEU A 21 -13.05 3.64 1.57
C LEU A 21 -13.45 2.37 2.35
N SER A 22 -12.60 1.35 2.38
CA SER A 22 -12.88 0.10 3.10
C SER A 22 -13.05 0.29 4.61
N ALA A 23 -12.42 1.32 5.18
CA ALA A 23 -12.53 1.66 6.60
C ALA A 23 -13.76 2.52 6.94
N THR A 24 -14.37 3.18 5.94
CA THR A 24 -15.45 4.15 6.14
C THR A 24 -16.83 3.68 5.68
N ILE A 25 -16.90 2.61 4.89
CA ILE A 25 -18.16 1.98 4.50
C ILE A 25 -18.82 1.26 5.69
N VAL A 26 -20.15 1.22 5.69
CA VAL A 26 -20.94 0.55 6.75
C VAL A 26 -21.08 -0.94 6.40
N THR A 27 -20.19 -1.77 6.91
CA THR A 27 -20.05 -3.17 6.48
C THR A 27 -21.28 -4.04 6.78
N HIS A 28 -21.97 -3.82 7.91
CA HIS A 28 -23.12 -4.67 8.33
C HIS A 28 -24.36 -4.57 7.42
N VAL A 29 -24.44 -3.56 6.55
CA VAL A 29 -25.53 -3.41 5.56
C VAL A 29 -25.09 -3.74 4.14
N LEU A 30 -23.80 -4.07 3.93
CA LEU A 30 -23.22 -4.30 2.62
C LEU A 30 -23.05 -5.80 2.32
N PRO A 31 -23.04 -6.20 1.03
CA PRO A 31 -22.75 -7.56 0.65
C PRO A 31 -21.31 -7.97 1.00
N GLY A 32 -21.05 -9.24 1.27
CA GLY A 32 -19.77 -9.76 1.77
C GLY A 32 -18.54 -9.44 0.92
N TRP A 33 -18.70 -9.29 -0.39
CA TRP A 33 -17.60 -8.92 -1.29
C TRP A 33 -17.10 -7.45 -1.11
N MET A 34 -17.85 -6.65 -0.32
CA MET A 34 -17.46 -5.28 0.05
C MET A 34 -16.62 -5.21 1.33
N SER A 35 -16.45 -6.32 2.03
CA SER A 35 -15.60 -6.47 3.22
C SER A 35 -14.43 -7.43 2.94
N HIS A 36 -13.57 -7.65 3.95
CA HIS A 36 -12.56 -8.70 3.85
C HIS A 36 -13.19 -10.07 3.68
N ALA A 37 -12.61 -10.94 2.85
CA ALA A 37 -13.13 -12.29 2.64
C ALA A 37 -13.22 -13.09 3.94
N GLN A 38 -12.32 -12.85 4.88
CA GLN A 38 -12.26 -13.53 6.18
C GLN A 38 -13.17 -12.92 7.27
N THR A 39 -13.99 -11.91 6.92
CA THR A 39 -15.01 -11.31 7.80
C THR A 39 -16.38 -11.35 7.11
N PRO A 40 -16.95 -12.55 6.88
CA PRO A 40 -18.18 -12.70 6.11
C PRO A 40 -19.40 -12.16 6.89
N PRO A 41 -20.43 -11.65 6.19
CA PRO A 41 -21.71 -11.34 6.83
C PRO A 41 -22.41 -12.62 7.32
N PRO A 42 -23.37 -12.55 8.26
CA PRO A 42 -23.93 -11.31 8.84
C PRO A 42 -23.09 -10.73 9.98
N ASP A 43 -22.30 -11.55 10.67
CA ASP A 43 -21.69 -11.17 11.95
C ASP A 43 -20.35 -10.42 11.80
N HIS A 44 -19.76 -10.46 10.61
CA HIS A 44 -18.44 -9.87 10.32
C HIS A 44 -17.34 -10.29 11.31
N VAL A 45 -17.49 -11.49 11.90
CA VAL A 45 -16.48 -12.08 12.79
C VAL A 45 -15.33 -12.62 11.95
N PHE A 46 -14.12 -12.34 12.39
CA PHE A 46 -12.92 -12.83 11.72
C PHE A 46 -12.81 -14.35 11.79
N ASN A 47 -12.70 -15.00 10.62
CA ASN A 47 -12.47 -16.42 10.49
C ASN A 47 -11.18 -16.71 9.72
N PRO A 48 -10.08 -17.10 10.40
CA PRO A 48 -8.78 -17.35 9.77
C PRO A 48 -8.77 -18.57 8.84
N LEU A 49 -9.75 -19.46 8.94
CA LEU A 49 -9.86 -20.67 8.12
C LEU A 49 -10.51 -20.38 6.76
N LEU A 50 -11.22 -19.28 6.63
CA LEU A 50 -11.98 -18.98 5.41
C LEU A 50 -11.06 -18.49 4.28
N PRO A 51 -10.92 -19.27 3.17
CA PRO A 51 -10.13 -18.82 2.04
C PRO A 51 -10.93 -17.92 1.10
N GLY A 52 -10.25 -17.02 0.41
CA GLY A 52 -10.82 -16.10 -0.57
C GLY A 52 -10.15 -14.74 -0.50
N ILE A 53 -10.42 -13.92 -1.50
CA ILE A 53 -10.00 -12.51 -1.53
C ILE A 53 -11.11 -11.63 -2.11
N THR A 54 -11.19 -10.41 -1.62
CA THR A 54 -12.01 -9.34 -2.18
C THR A 54 -11.13 -8.18 -2.64
N TRP A 55 -11.74 -7.14 -3.19
CA TRP A 55 -11.00 -5.92 -3.53
C TRP A 55 -10.34 -5.26 -2.30
N VAL A 56 -10.94 -5.42 -1.10
CA VAL A 56 -10.39 -4.90 0.15
C VAL A 56 -9.06 -5.56 0.50
N ASP A 57 -8.91 -6.85 0.16
CA ASP A 57 -7.68 -7.61 0.44
C ASP A 57 -6.52 -7.26 -0.52
N LEU A 58 -6.79 -6.57 -1.64
CA LEU A 58 -5.76 -6.06 -2.56
C LEU A 58 -5.12 -4.74 -2.11
N VAL A 59 -5.79 -3.98 -1.25
CA VAL A 59 -5.43 -2.61 -0.92
C VAL A 59 -4.02 -2.50 -0.33
N PHE A 60 -3.74 -3.24 0.72
CA PHE A 60 -2.43 -3.23 1.37
C PHE A 60 -1.31 -3.83 0.48
N PRO A 61 -1.51 -4.97 -0.19
CA PRO A 61 -0.55 -5.47 -1.18
C PRO A 61 -0.20 -4.47 -2.27
N PHE A 62 -1.18 -3.77 -2.84
CA PHE A 62 -0.93 -2.76 -3.88
C PHE A 62 -0.11 -1.58 -3.35
N PHE A 63 -0.34 -1.19 -2.10
CA PHE A 63 0.46 -0.15 -1.45
C PHE A 63 1.92 -0.59 -1.25
N LEU A 64 2.15 -1.82 -0.77
CA LEU A 64 3.48 -2.40 -0.61
C LEU A 64 4.20 -2.58 -1.96
N PHE A 65 3.49 -3.03 -2.98
CA PHE A 65 4.01 -3.14 -4.33
C PHE A 65 4.47 -1.76 -4.87
N ALA A 66 3.64 -0.74 -4.70
CA ALA A 66 3.97 0.63 -5.09
C ALA A 66 5.14 1.22 -4.28
N MET A 67 5.30 0.81 -3.01
CA MET A 67 6.47 1.15 -2.20
C MET A 67 7.74 0.54 -2.79
N GLY A 68 7.73 -0.76 -3.11
CA GLY A 68 8.85 -1.43 -3.79
C GLY A 68 9.19 -0.76 -5.12
N ALA A 69 8.18 -0.43 -5.92
CA ALA A 69 8.35 0.24 -7.20
C ALA A 69 8.95 1.65 -7.10
N ALA A 70 8.94 2.26 -5.92
CA ALA A 70 9.60 3.55 -5.68
C ALA A 70 11.11 3.45 -5.43
N PHE A 71 11.67 2.27 -5.11
CA PHE A 71 13.10 2.10 -4.79
C PHE A 71 14.05 2.57 -5.90
N PRO A 72 13.83 2.25 -7.19
CA PRO A 72 14.68 2.74 -8.26
C PRO A 72 14.71 4.27 -8.36
N PHE A 73 13.60 4.93 -8.07
CA PHE A 73 13.48 6.39 -8.13
C PHE A 73 14.06 7.12 -6.92
N SER A 74 14.17 6.45 -5.78
CA SER A 74 14.72 7.01 -4.56
C SER A 74 16.14 6.51 -4.27
N ILE A 75 16.34 5.22 -4.08
CA ILE A 75 17.59 4.60 -3.63
C ILE A 75 18.63 4.60 -4.75
N ARG A 76 18.27 4.05 -5.93
CA ARG A 76 19.19 3.96 -7.05
C ARG A 76 19.62 5.33 -7.55
N LYS A 77 18.69 6.29 -7.62
CA LYS A 77 19.01 7.69 -8.01
C LYS A 77 20.01 8.35 -7.05
N ARG A 78 19.96 8.04 -5.75
CA ARG A 78 20.92 8.54 -4.75
C ARG A 78 22.26 7.84 -4.87
N ALA A 79 22.27 6.51 -5.09
CA ALA A 79 23.51 5.77 -5.38
C ALA A 79 24.22 6.30 -6.63
N GLU A 80 23.48 6.61 -7.70
CA GLU A 80 23.99 7.23 -8.94
C GLU A 80 24.54 8.65 -8.71
N LYS A 81 24.09 9.34 -7.64
CA LYS A 81 24.64 10.64 -7.21
C LYS A 81 25.85 10.53 -6.30
N GLY A 82 26.33 9.31 -5.99
CA GLY A 82 27.51 9.08 -5.19
C GLY A 82 27.28 8.81 -3.70
N ASP A 83 26.02 8.65 -3.24
CA ASP A 83 25.77 8.24 -1.86
C ASP A 83 26.32 6.82 -1.62
N SER A 84 27.10 6.63 -0.55
CA SER A 84 27.62 5.32 -0.16
C SER A 84 26.53 4.36 0.27
N LYS A 85 26.77 3.05 0.14
CA LYS A 85 25.80 2.01 0.58
C LYS A 85 25.46 2.14 2.06
N LEU A 86 26.45 2.43 2.91
CA LEU A 86 26.24 2.63 4.35
C LEU A 86 25.30 3.82 4.64
N LYS A 87 25.48 4.93 3.92
CA LYS A 87 24.58 6.09 4.03
C LYS A 87 23.15 5.76 3.62
N LEU A 88 22.99 4.99 2.53
CA LEU A 88 21.67 4.54 2.08
C LEU A 88 21.00 3.59 3.08
N VAL A 89 21.76 2.66 3.70
CA VAL A 89 21.27 1.78 4.76
C VAL A 89 20.87 2.59 5.99
N TYR A 90 21.70 3.54 6.44
CA TYR A 90 21.37 4.42 7.55
C TYR A 90 20.04 5.15 7.33
N GLU A 91 19.82 5.71 6.14
CA GLU A 91 18.57 6.40 5.80
C GLU A 91 17.37 5.44 5.74
N ALA A 92 17.56 4.19 5.29
CA ALA A 92 16.53 3.17 5.30
C ALA A 92 16.11 2.80 6.73
N VAL A 93 17.07 2.58 7.63
CA VAL A 93 16.83 2.29 9.05
C VAL A 93 16.16 3.47 9.74
N LYS A 94 16.67 4.69 9.54
CA LYS A 94 16.08 5.93 10.06
C LYS A 94 14.61 6.07 9.66
N ARG A 95 14.32 5.83 8.37
CA ARG A 95 12.96 5.86 7.85
C ARG A 95 12.07 4.83 8.52
N GLY A 96 12.55 3.61 8.70
CA GLY A 96 11.81 2.55 9.38
C GLY A 96 11.51 2.90 10.84
N ILE A 97 12.49 3.44 11.59
CA ILE A 97 12.29 3.91 12.97
C ILE A 97 11.24 5.03 13.03
N GLN A 98 11.28 5.98 12.10
CA GLN A 98 10.29 7.06 12.02
C GLN A 98 8.88 6.52 11.73
N LEU A 99 8.74 5.52 10.85
CA LEU A 99 7.46 4.87 10.58
C LEU A 99 6.97 4.03 11.77
N THR A 100 7.88 3.36 12.49
CA THR A 100 7.52 2.64 13.72
C THR A 100 6.99 3.59 14.79
N PHE A 101 7.67 4.73 15.00
CA PHE A 101 7.19 5.75 15.90
C PHE A 101 5.81 6.29 15.46
N PHE A 102 5.65 6.56 14.18
CA PHE A 102 4.36 6.98 13.61
C PHE A 102 3.26 5.95 13.88
N ALA A 103 3.54 4.64 13.68
CA ALA A 103 2.60 3.56 13.93
C ALA A 103 2.14 3.51 15.39
N ILE A 104 3.07 3.68 16.33
CA ILE A 104 2.78 3.69 17.78
C ILE A 104 1.98 4.95 18.13
N PHE A 105 2.43 6.12 17.68
CA PHE A 105 1.84 7.40 18.03
C PHE A 105 0.39 7.50 17.55
N ILE A 106 0.10 7.23 16.27
CA ILE A 106 -1.27 7.31 15.76
C ILE A 106 -2.21 6.30 16.43
N GLN A 107 -1.72 5.08 16.73
CA GLN A 107 -2.52 4.05 17.38
C GLN A 107 -3.02 4.50 18.75
N HIS A 108 -2.17 5.16 19.52
CA HIS A 108 -2.53 5.63 20.86
C HIS A 108 -3.49 6.83 20.84
N PHE A 109 -3.56 7.57 19.72
CA PHE A 109 -4.41 8.75 19.61
C PHE A 109 -5.65 8.56 18.72
N TYR A 110 -5.94 7.34 18.30
CA TYR A 110 -7.28 7.06 17.77
C TYR A 110 -8.35 7.25 18.86
N PRO A 111 -9.48 7.91 18.58
CA PRO A 111 -10.48 8.25 19.59
C PRO A 111 -10.94 7.06 20.43
N TYR A 112 -11.11 5.87 19.84
CA TYR A 112 -11.52 4.65 20.55
C TYR A 112 -10.46 4.10 21.51
N MET A 113 -9.20 4.50 21.39
CA MET A 113 -8.13 4.16 22.33
C MET A 113 -8.09 5.11 23.52
N LEU A 114 -8.63 6.32 23.36
CA LEU A 114 -8.57 7.37 24.38
C LEU A 114 -9.73 7.31 25.36
N SER A 115 -10.94 7.01 24.90
CA SER A 115 -12.13 6.83 25.76
C SER A 115 -13.16 5.90 25.15
N SER A 116 -13.93 5.22 26.02
CA SER A 116 -15.07 4.36 25.68
C SER A 116 -16.21 4.60 26.67
N PRO A 117 -17.35 5.21 26.24
CA PRO A 117 -17.61 5.80 24.93
C PRO A 117 -16.70 7.00 24.61
N GLN A 118 -16.57 7.32 23.31
CA GLN A 118 -15.73 8.43 22.86
C GLN A 118 -16.31 9.78 23.31
N ASP A 119 -15.45 10.64 23.83
CA ASP A 119 -15.80 11.94 24.41
C ASP A 119 -15.10 13.11 23.70
N MET A 120 -15.46 14.33 24.09
CA MET A 120 -14.87 15.55 23.54
C MET A 120 -13.34 15.61 23.72
N ARG A 121 -12.81 15.07 24.84
CA ARG A 121 -11.37 15.02 25.11
C ARG A 121 -10.67 14.12 24.09
N ALA A 122 -11.23 12.94 23.79
CA ALA A 122 -10.66 12.02 22.80
C ALA A 122 -10.61 12.66 21.40
N TRP A 123 -11.65 13.35 20.99
CA TRP A 123 -11.68 14.03 19.69
C TRP A 123 -10.66 15.17 19.60
N LEU A 124 -10.52 15.99 20.63
CA LEU A 124 -9.54 17.07 20.69
C LEU A 124 -8.10 16.54 20.69
N LEU A 125 -7.82 15.45 21.44
CA LEU A 125 -6.50 14.82 21.46
C LEU A 125 -6.15 14.18 20.11
N ALA A 126 -7.09 13.60 19.40
CA ALA A 126 -6.90 13.07 18.05
C ALA A 126 -6.52 14.20 17.07
N ILE A 127 -7.22 15.34 17.12
CA ILE A 127 -6.89 16.51 16.30
C ILE A 127 -5.50 17.07 16.67
N LEU A 128 -5.19 17.14 17.97
CA LEU A 128 -3.86 17.58 18.44
C LEU A 128 -2.77 16.64 17.92
N CYS A 129 -2.97 15.33 17.97
CA CYS A 129 -2.08 14.34 17.36
C CYS A 129 -1.84 14.66 15.88
N PHE A 130 -2.92 14.86 15.11
CA PHE A 130 -2.81 15.22 13.69
C PHE A 130 -1.98 16.48 13.46
N VAL A 131 -2.15 17.51 14.28
CA VAL A 131 -1.39 18.77 14.20
C VAL A 131 0.09 18.55 14.53
N VAL A 132 0.41 17.78 15.58
CA VAL A 132 1.79 17.48 16.00
C VAL A 132 2.56 16.67 14.96
N LEU A 133 1.87 15.86 14.14
CA LEU A 133 2.50 15.11 13.05
C LEU A 133 3.09 16.02 11.95
N PHE A 134 2.60 17.24 11.77
CA PHE A 134 3.16 18.14 10.73
C PHE A 134 4.61 18.50 11.00
N PRO A 135 5.00 19.12 12.12
CA PRO A 135 6.40 19.46 12.38
C PRO A 135 7.30 18.22 12.49
N MET A 136 6.76 17.03 12.80
CA MET A 136 7.53 15.78 12.84
C MET A 136 7.93 15.29 11.44
N PHE A 137 7.02 15.35 10.48
CA PHE A 137 7.19 14.70 9.17
C PHE A 137 7.24 15.67 7.98
N MET A 138 6.84 16.92 8.16
CA MET A 138 6.86 17.92 7.11
C MET A 138 8.19 18.72 7.13
N ARG A 139 8.73 18.98 5.96
CA ARG A 139 9.73 20.03 5.81
C ARG A 139 8.99 21.36 5.72
N ILE A 140 9.08 22.15 6.77
CA ILE A 140 8.40 23.44 6.87
C ILE A 140 8.88 24.35 5.72
N PRO A 141 7.97 24.93 4.91
CA PRO A 141 8.32 25.69 3.70
C PRO A 141 8.78 27.13 4.00
N LEU A 142 9.33 27.36 5.18
CA LEU A 142 9.89 28.64 5.59
C LEU A 142 11.42 28.67 5.36
N LYS A 143 11.93 29.83 4.96
CA LYS A 143 13.37 30.06 4.84
C LYS A 143 13.98 30.19 6.24
N MET A 144 14.35 29.07 6.83
CA MET A 144 14.99 28.98 8.14
C MET A 144 16.31 28.21 8.02
N PRO A 145 17.28 28.44 8.90
CA PRO A 145 18.53 27.69 8.96
C PRO A 145 18.22 26.20 9.33
N ASP A 146 19.08 25.29 8.91
CA ASP A 146 18.86 23.84 9.10
C ASP A 146 18.76 23.44 10.59
N TRP A 147 19.46 24.13 11.48
CA TRP A 147 19.35 23.90 12.91
C TRP A 147 17.94 24.19 13.45
N ALA A 148 17.27 25.27 12.97
CA ALA A 148 15.92 25.61 13.39
C ALA A 148 14.90 24.54 12.93
N HIS A 149 15.04 24.03 11.70
CA HIS A 149 14.24 22.89 11.23
C HIS A 149 14.43 21.65 12.11
N THR A 150 15.67 21.37 12.51
CA THR A 150 15.99 20.23 13.38
C THR A 150 15.40 20.42 14.76
N SER A 151 15.54 21.62 15.36
CA SER A 151 15.01 21.96 16.69
C SER A 151 13.49 21.84 16.75
N ILE A 152 12.76 22.34 15.72
CA ILE A 152 11.30 22.20 15.63
C ILE A 152 10.91 20.72 15.56
N LYS A 153 11.63 19.93 14.75
CA LYS A 153 11.37 18.50 14.62
C LYS A 153 11.61 17.77 15.94
N VAL A 154 12.71 18.03 16.62
CA VAL A 154 13.03 17.44 17.93
C VAL A 154 12.00 17.87 18.97
N GLY A 155 11.62 19.15 19.00
CA GLY A 155 10.56 19.66 19.87
C GLY A 155 9.22 18.95 19.64
N ALA A 156 8.85 18.70 18.39
CA ALA A 156 7.63 17.96 18.07
C ALA A 156 7.67 16.50 18.55
N TYR A 157 8.82 15.81 18.43
CA TYR A 157 9.00 14.46 19.00
C TYR A 157 8.93 14.47 20.53
N MET A 158 9.48 15.51 21.20
CA MET A 158 9.35 15.67 22.64
C MET A 158 7.90 15.88 23.07
N VAL A 159 7.16 16.76 22.38
CA VAL A 159 5.72 16.95 22.62
C VAL A 159 4.96 15.63 22.45
N ALA A 160 5.23 14.89 21.37
CA ALA A 160 4.60 13.58 21.14
C ALA A 160 4.93 12.58 22.27
N ALA A 161 6.18 12.55 22.76
CA ALA A 161 6.57 11.69 23.88
C ALA A 161 5.88 12.10 25.20
N ILE A 162 5.76 13.39 25.49
CA ILE A 162 5.00 13.90 26.64
C ILE A 162 3.53 13.50 26.51
N MET A 163 2.90 13.69 25.34
CA MET A 163 1.53 13.29 25.10
C MET A 163 1.33 11.79 25.37
N LEU A 164 2.22 10.92 24.88
CA LEU A 164 2.16 9.47 25.13
C LEU A 164 2.29 9.13 26.62
N ALA A 165 3.14 9.83 27.35
CA ALA A 165 3.41 9.56 28.77
C ALA A 165 2.33 10.08 29.72
N THR A 166 1.64 11.18 29.35
CA THR A 166 0.69 11.87 30.25
C THR A 166 -0.77 11.56 29.93
N THR A 167 -1.06 10.96 28.75
CA THR A 167 -2.44 10.66 28.36
C THR A 167 -2.93 9.40 29.07
N SER A 168 -4.14 9.46 29.62
CA SER A 168 -4.89 8.29 30.09
C SER A 168 -5.68 7.71 28.92
N TYR A 169 -5.69 6.36 28.83
CA TYR A 169 -6.35 5.61 27.76
C TYR A 169 -7.62 4.93 28.28
N ALA A 170 -8.46 4.49 27.35
CA ALA A 170 -9.68 3.76 27.67
C ALA A 170 -9.39 2.51 28.51
N ASP A 171 -10.36 2.09 29.33
CA ASP A 171 -10.32 0.87 30.14
C ASP A 171 -9.12 0.78 31.11
N GLY A 172 -8.59 1.92 31.56
CA GLY A 172 -7.44 1.96 32.46
C GLY A 172 -6.11 1.50 31.84
N LYS A 173 -6.05 1.37 30.50
CA LYS A 173 -4.82 1.02 29.78
C LYS A 173 -3.76 2.10 29.97
N THR A 174 -2.51 1.71 29.86
CA THR A 174 -1.34 2.60 29.89
C THR A 174 -0.62 2.54 28.55
N PHE A 175 0.34 3.45 28.35
CA PHE A 175 1.22 3.44 27.19
C PHE A 175 1.90 2.07 27.03
N SER A 176 1.89 1.54 25.81
CA SER A 176 2.55 0.28 25.47
C SER A 176 3.18 0.34 24.07
N LEU A 177 4.45 -0.07 23.97
CA LEU A 177 5.12 -0.22 22.68
C LEU A 177 4.47 -1.29 21.80
N PHE A 178 3.75 -2.26 22.38
CA PHE A 178 3.03 -3.30 21.66
C PHE A 178 1.72 -2.80 21.03
N SER A 179 1.21 -1.66 21.47
CA SER A 179 0.04 -1.02 20.88
C SER A 179 0.48 -0.15 19.70
N SER A 180 0.47 -0.72 18.51
CA SER A 180 0.89 -0.06 17.28
C SER A 180 -0.04 -0.37 16.11
N ASN A 181 -0.13 0.54 15.14
CA ASN A 181 -0.85 0.28 13.89
C ASN A 181 -0.07 -0.74 13.05
N ILE A 182 -0.59 -1.97 12.96
CA ILE A 182 0.10 -3.10 12.32
C ILE A 182 0.42 -2.84 10.84
N ILE A 183 -0.45 -2.15 10.11
CA ILE A 183 -0.25 -1.83 8.68
C ILE A 183 1.00 -0.97 8.51
N ILE A 184 1.13 0.07 9.32
CA ILE A 184 2.29 0.97 9.28
C ILE A 184 3.54 0.29 9.85
N LEU A 185 3.39 -0.59 10.85
CA LEU A 185 4.51 -1.36 11.39
C LEU A 185 5.10 -2.32 10.34
N LEU A 186 4.26 -3.01 9.58
CA LEU A 186 4.67 -3.84 8.45
C LEU A 186 5.37 -2.99 7.37
N LEU A 187 4.82 -1.81 7.09
CA LEU A 187 5.43 -0.86 6.15
C LEU A 187 6.81 -0.39 6.63
N ALA A 188 6.99 -0.16 7.94
CA ALA A 188 8.28 0.20 8.55
C ALA A 188 9.31 -0.91 8.36
N ASN A 189 8.93 -2.16 8.59
CA ASN A 189 9.79 -3.33 8.35
C ASN A 189 10.17 -3.45 6.87
N MET A 190 9.22 -3.27 5.96
CA MET A 190 9.49 -3.28 4.52
C MET A 190 10.36 -2.10 4.08
N ALA A 191 10.25 -0.94 4.74
CA ALA A 191 11.14 0.21 4.51
C ALA A 191 12.59 -0.10 4.91
N ILE A 192 12.82 -0.87 5.97
CA ILE A 192 14.16 -1.30 6.39
C ILE A 192 14.64 -2.44 5.49
N PHE A 193 14.04 -3.62 5.62
CA PHE A 193 14.54 -4.86 5.02
C PHE A 193 14.45 -4.87 3.50
N GLY A 194 13.33 -4.37 2.95
CA GLY A 194 13.16 -4.25 1.50
C GLY A 194 14.16 -3.27 0.86
N SER A 195 14.41 -2.13 1.52
CA SER A 195 15.42 -1.17 1.05
C SER A 195 16.84 -1.72 1.17
N ILE A 196 17.20 -2.36 2.28
CA ILE A 196 18.53 -2.98 2.47
C ILE A 196 18.75 -4.05 1.39
N LEU A 197 17.78 -4.95 1.20
CA LEU A 197 17.86 -5.97 0.17
C LEU A 197 18.03 -5.34 -1.22
N TYR A 198 17.29 -4.28 -1.53
CA TYR A 198 17.41 -3.57 -2.79
C TYR A 198 18.78 -2.90 -2.96
N ILE A 199 19.33 -2.24 -1.91
CA ILE A 199 20.65 -1.57 -1.95
C ILE A 199 21.76 -2.55 -2.34
N PHE A 200 21.75 -3.75 -1.77
CA PHE A 200 22.80 -4.75 -2.04
C PHE A 200 22.57 -5.52 -3.34
N THR A 201 21.36 -5.53 -3.90
CA THR A 201 20.98 -6.29 -5.09
C THR A 201 20.55 -5.43 -6.28
N MET A 202 20.73 -4.09 -6.22
CA MET A 202 20.21 -3.17 -7.25
C MET A 202 20.77 -3.42 -8.66
N ASN A 203 21.94 -4.08 -8.77
CA ASN A 203 22.57 -4.39 -10.04
C ASN A 203 22.26 -5.80 -10.54
N ASN A 204 21.63 -6.65 -9.74
CA ASN A 204 21.33 -8.03 -10.13
C ASN A 204 19.95 -8.48 -9.58
N ARG A 205 18.98 -8.53 -10.49
CA ARG A 205 17.59 -8.97 -10.18
C ARG A 205 17.54 -10.44 -9.78
N TRP A 206 18.42 -11.28 -10.36
CA TRP A 206 18.42 -12.73 -10.11
C TRP A 206 18.83 -13.05 -8.68
N ILE A 207 19.83 -12.37 -8.12
CA ILE A 207 20.20 -12.50 -6.71
C ILE A 207 19.01 -12.12 -5.83
N ARG A 208 18.30 -11.04 -6.16
CA ARG A 208 17.14 -10.58 -5.41
C ARG A 208 16.01 -11.61 -5.41
N LEU A 209 15.73 -12.22 -6.55
CA LEU A 209 14.76 -13.31 -6.65
C LEU A 209 15.24 -14.58 -5.93
N GLY A 210 16.54 -14.92 -6.02
CA GLY A 210 17.13 -16.04 -5.29
C GLY A 210 16.98 -15.90 -3.77
N ILE A 211 17.12 -14.70 -3.23
CA ILE A 211 16.90 -14.43 -1.80
C ILE A 211 15.44 -14.69 -1.39
N LEU A 212 14.46 -14.37 -2.26
CA LEU A 212 13.05 -14.72 -1.98
C LEU A 212 12.86 -16.24 -1.91
N ILE A 213 13.51 -17.01 -2.78
CA ILE A 213 13.44 -18.48 -2.74
C ILE A 213 14.02 -19.01 -1.43
N LEU A 214 15.17 -18.48 -0.97
CA LEU A 214 15.75 -18.83 0.32
C LEU A 214 14.81 -18.47 1.48
N LEU A 215 14.21 -17.28 1.44
CA LEU A 215 13.23 -16.86 2.44
C LEU A 215 12.01 -17.80 2.46
N MET A 216 11.52 -18.21 1.29
CA MET A 216 10.42 -19.17 1.18
C MET A 216 10.80 -20.51 1.81
N ALA A 217 11.99 -21.02 1.51
CA ALA A 217 12.50 -22.27 2.10
C ALA A 217 12.59 -22.19 3.62
N MET A 218 13.06 -21.05 4.18
CA MET A 218 13.10 -20.83 5.62
C MET A 218 11.72 -20.81 6.26
N ILE A 219 10.75 -20.12 5.64
CA ILE A 219 9.37 -20.06 6.12
C ILE A 219 8.72 -21.45 6.09
N LEU A 220 8.87 -22.18 4.98
CA LEU A 220 8.32 -23.53 4.86
C LEU A 220 9.02 -24.51 5.83
N GLY A 221 10.35 -24.42 5.96
CA GLY A 221 11.09 -25.25 6.90
C GLY A 221 10.78 -24.96 8.37
N SER A 222 10.30 -23.75 8.68
CA SER A 222 9.93 -23.37 10.05
C SER A 222 8.67 -24.08 10.57
N THR A 223 7.89 -24.70 9.69
CA THR A 223 6.72 -25.51 10.07
C THR A 223 7.10 -26.89 10.63
N VAL A 224 8.37 -27.29 10.50
CA VAL A 224 8.88 -28.56 11.05
C VAL A 224 9.36 -28.32 12.46
N ASP A 225 8.73 -29.01 13.42
CA ASP A 225 9.05 -28.88 14.84
C ASP A 225 10.48 -29.27 15.16
N GLY A 226 11.15 -28.44 15.98
CA GLY A 226 12.55 -28.67 16.40
C GLY A 226 13.58 -28.34 15.31
N SER A 227 13.20 -27.86 14.14
CA SER A 227 14.13 -27.46 13.09
C SER A 227 14.89 -26.18 13.45
N TRP A 228 16.12 -26.04 12.93
CA TRP A 228 16.89 -24.79 13.07
C TRP A 228 16.18 -23.61 12.38
N THR A 229 15.44 -23.87 11.31
CA THR A 229 14.63 -22.85 10.62
C THR A 229 13.51 -22.33 11.50
N GLN A 230 12.86 -23.20 12.29
CA GLN A 230 11.87 -22.81 13.30
C GLN A 230 12.50 -21.90 14.38
N SER A 231 13.71 -22.24 14.84
CA SER A 231 14.42 -21.42 15.83
C SER A 231 14.73 -20.02 15.30
N VAL A 232 15.18 -19.91 14.05
CA VAL A 232 15.43 -18.61 13.39
C VAL A 232 14.12 -17.83 13.16
N PHE A 233 13.06 -18.51 12.71
CA PHE A 233 11.76 -17.90 12.45
C PHE A 233 11.13 -17.31 13.74
N ASN A 234 11.28 -18.00 14.86
CA ASN A 234 10.75 -17.58 16.15
C ASN A 234 11.65 -16.55 16.87
N TYR A 235 12.86 -16.29 16.37
CA TYR A 235 13.76 -15.31 16.97
C TYR A 235 13.26 -13.89 16.73
N THR A 236 12.81 -13.25 17.82
CA THR A 236 12.22 -11.91 17.80
C THR A 236 12.89 -11.00 18.82
N PRO A 237 14.04 -10.39 18.50
CA PRO A 237 14.82 -9.57 19.46
C PRO A 237 14.08 -8.30 19.90
N LEU A 238 13.17 -7.79 19.09
CA LEU A 238 12.34 -6.60 19.35
C LEU A 238 10.87 -6.89 19.00
N PRO A 239 10.17 -7.70 19.84
CA PRO A 239 8.84 -8.25 19.48
C PRO A 239 7.75 -7.19 19.25
N TRP A 240 7.93 -5.99 19.77
CA TRP A 240 7.06 -4.83 19.53
C TRP A 240 7.29 -4.16 18.17
N MET A 241 8.43 -4.38 17.53
CA MET A 241 8.81 -3.75 16.25
C MET A 241 9.01 -4.77 15.12
N TYR A 242 9.63 -5.91 15.42
CA TYR A 242 10.11 -6.87 14.43
C TYR A 242 9.67 -8.29 14.78
N ARG A 243 9.17 -8.99 13.77
CA ARG A 243 9.01 -10.45 13.73
C ARG A 243 9.51 -10.96 12.39
N PHE A 244 10.15 -12.14 12.38
CA PHE A 244 10.61 -12.75 11.14
C PHE A 244 9.44 -12.93 10.14
N ASP A 245 8.27 -13.27 10.64
CA ASP A 245 7.05 -13.42 9.87
C ASP A 245 6.72 -12.19 8.98
N TYR A 246 7.08 -10.98 9.41
CA TYR A 246 6.85 -9.76 8.61
C TYR A 246 7.65 -9.75 7.29
N LEU A 247 8.76 -10.50 7.21
CA LEU A 247 9.55 -10.58 5.99
C LEU A 247 8.83 -11.28 4.82
N LYS A 248 7.74 -12.00 5.07
CA LYS A 248 6.85 -12.54 4.01
C LYS A 248 6.41 -11.45 3.02
N TYR A 249 6.19 -10.24 3.47
CA TYR A 249 5.74 -9.14 2.61
C TYR A 249 6.80 -8.70 1.58
N LEU A 250 8.05 -9.17 1.69
CA LEU A 250 9.05 -9.03 0.63
C LEU A 250 8.62 -9.70 -0.67
N PHE A 251 7.76 -10.73 -0.61
CA PHE A 251 7.16 -11.36 -1.81
C PHE A 251 6.24 -10.40 -2.60
N ILE A 252 5.87 -9.25 -2.04
CA ILE A 252 5.15 -8.18 -2.75
C ILE A 252 6.10 -7.02 -3.08
N VAL A 253 6.93 -6.60 -2.12
CA VAL A 253 7.83 -5.44 -2.27
C VAL A 253 8.89 -5.68 -3.35
N ILE A 254 9.44 -6.89 -3.42
CA ILE A 254 10.49 -7.21 -4.42
C ILE A 254 9.94 -7.25 -5.84
N PRO A 255 8.83 -7.94 -6.17
CA PRO A 255 8.16 -7.78 -7.45
C PRO A 255 7.86 -6.31 -7.79
N GLY A 256 7.38 -5.52 -6.83
CA GLY A 256 7.20 -4.08 -7.00
C GLY A 256 8.50 -3.38 -7.42
N SER A 257 9.65 -3.71 -6.79
CA SER A 257 10.94 -3.12 -7.15
C SER A 257 11.35 -3.40 -8.61
N ILE A 258 11.00 -4.57 -9.13
CA ILE A 258 11.24 -4.94 -10.53
C ILE A 258 10.33 -4.13 -11.46
N ALA A 259 9.06 -3.95 -11.10
CA ALA A 259 8.15 -3.08 -11.84
C ALA A 259 8.66 -1.64 -11.91
N GLY A 260 9.17 -1.13 -10.79
CA GLY A 260 9.79 0.20 -10.72
C GLY A 260 11.04 0.33 -11.59
N GLU A 261 11.86 -0.72 -11.68
CA GLU A 261 13.02 -0.74 -12.59
C GLU A 261 12.59 -0.69 -14.06
N TYR A 262 11.53 -1.43 -14.45
CA TYR A 262 10.99 -1.34 -15.81
C TYR A 262 10.49 0.06 -16.14
N LEU A 263 9.79 0.72 -15.20
CA LEU A 263 9.37 2.11 -15.35
C LEU A 263 10.58 3.07 -15.47
N ALA A 264 11.58 2.91 -14.61
CA ALA A 264 12.77 3.77 -14.63
C ALA A 264 13.60 3.60 -15.91
N GLU A 265 13.74 2.37 -16.41
CA GLU A 265 14.40 2.08 -17.70
C GLU A 265 13.65 2.75 -18.85
N TRP A 266 12.33 2.60 -18.90
CA TRP A 266 11.52 3.26 -19.92
C TRP A 266 11.65 4.78 -19.85
N MET A 267 11.51 5.38 -18.66
CA MET A 267 11.64 6.83 -18.50
C MET A 267 13.01 7.38 -18.92
N LYS A 268 14.11 6.65 -18.64
CA LYS A 268 15.46 7.04 -19.08
C LYS A 268 15.61 6.99 -20.60
N ALA A 269 15.03 5.98 -21.25
CA ALA A 269 15.10 5.81 -22.70
C ALA A 269 14.28 6.89 -23.45
N TYR A 270 13.14 7.29 -22.89
CA TYR A 270 12.15 8.17 -23.54
C TYR A 270 12.21 9.64 -23.17
N GLN A 271 13.19 10.09 -22.38
CA GLN A 271 13.38 11.52 -22.08
C GLN A 271 13.65 12.38 -23.32
N LYS A 272 13.95 11.77 -24.48
CA LYS A 272 14.36 12.45 -25.72
C LYS A 272 13.25 12.58 -26.78
N GLU A 273 12.13 11.91 -26.65
CA GLU A 273 11.07 11.88 -27.67
C GLU A 273 9.81 12.59 -27.18
N THR A 274 9.49 13.70 -27.85
CA THR A 274 8.18 14.40 -27.75
C THR A 274 7.25 13.77 -28.78
N ASP A 275 6.70 12.58 -28.49
CA ASP A 275 5.77 11.94 -29.40
C ASP A 275 4.34 12.43 -29.17
N ASP A 276 3.68 12.76 -30.30
CA ASP A 276 2.25 13.01 -30.35
C ASP A 276 1.51 11.66 -30.28
N TYR A 277 1.11 11.26 -29.05
CA TYR A 277 0.46 9.97 -28.76
C TYR A 277 -0.91 9.81 -29.45
N ALA A 278 -1.49 10.89 -29.97
CA ALA A 278 -2.79 10.83 -30.68
C ALA A 278 -2.70 10.05 -31.99
N THR A 279 -1.52 10.03 -32.63
CA THR A 279 -1.24 9.33 -33.90
C THR A 279 -0.46 8.04 -33.73
N SER A 280 -0.18 7.65 -32.48
CA SER A 280 0.64 6.46 -32.18
C SER A 280 0.03 5.17 -32.69
N PRO A 281 0.82 4.27 -33.33
CA PRO A 281 0.35 2.95 -33.81
C PRO A 281 -0.16 2.04 -32.70
N TYR A 282 0.10 2.37 -31.44
CA TYR A 282 -0.25 1.54 -30.28
C TYR A 282 -1.62 1.86 -29.65
N ARG A 283 -2.42 2.79 -30.20
CA ARG A 283 -3.70 3.18 -29.60
C ARG A 283 -4.69 2.02 -29.46
N LYS A 284 -4.87 1.20 -30.51
CA LYS A 284 -5.75 0.01 -30.42
C LYS A 284 -5.23 -1.00 -29.39
N MET A 285 -3.92 -1.25 -29.42
CA MET A 285 -3.26 -2.16 -28.49
C MET A 285 -3.43 -1.69 -27.03
N SER A 286 -3.27 -0.39 -26.74
CA SER A 286 -3.41 0.14 -25.39
C SER A 286 -4.83 -0.02 -24.85
N ILE A 287 -5.87 0.24 -25.66
CA ILE A 287 -7.26 0.02 -25.27
C ILE A 287 -7.53 -1.45 -24.98
N MET A 288 -7.07 -2.36 -25.86
CA MET A 288 -7.22 -3.81 -25.63
C MET A 288 -6.54 -4.26 -24.34
N LEU A 289 -5.31 -3.82 -24.07
CA LEU A 289 -4.57 -4.15 -22.85
C LEU A 289 -5.24 -3.56 -21.59
N MET A 290 -5.78 -2.36 -21.70
CA MET A 290 -6.50 -1.71 -20.61
C MET A 290 -7.74 -2.51 -20.21
N ILE A 291 -8.59 -2.87 -21.19
CA ILE A 291 -9.78 -3.69 -20.96
C ILE A 291 -9.40 -5.07 -20.42
N LEU A 292 -8.42 -5.71 -21.04
CA LEU A 292 -7.96 -7.05 -20.65
C LEU A 292 -7.43 -7.07 -19.21
N SER A 293 -6.65 -6.06 -18.81
CA SER A 293 -6.14 -5.96 -17.44
C SER A 293 -7.28 -5.87 -16.41
N VAL A 294 -8.29 -5.07 -16.68
CA VAL A 294 -9.49 -4.94 -15.81
C VAL A 294 -10.26 -6.26 -15.76
N VAL A 295 -10.48 -6.89 -16.90
CA VAL A 295 -11.21 -8.19 -16.98
C VAL A 295 -10.46 -9.26 -16.20
N ILE A 296 -9.13 -9.36 -16.32
CA ILE A 296 -8.32 -10.32 -15.54
C ILE A 296 -8.44 -10.04 -14.04
N ILE A 297 -8.36 -8.78 -13.62
CA ILE A 297 -8.48 -8.43 -12.19
C ILE A 297 -9.85 -8.82 -11.65
N ILE A 298 -10.93 -8.43 -12.34
CA ILE A 298 -12.31 -8.71 -11.90
C ILE A 298 -12.61 -10.22 -11.90
N SER A 299 -12.21 -10.94 -12.96
CA SER A 299 -12.46 -12.38 -13.04
C SER A 299 -11.75 -13.15 -11.92
N ASN A 300 -10.50 -12.78 -11.60
CA ASN A 300 -9.78 -13.43 -10.50
C ASN A 300 -10.36 -13.08 -9.13
N LEU A 301 -10.76 -11.83 -8.88
CA LEU A 301 -11.46 -11.49 -7.65
C LEU A 301 -12.75 -12.27 -7.49
N TYR A 302 -13.57 -12.33 -8.55
CA TYR A 302 -14.82 -13.10 -8.54
C TYR A 302 -14.57 -14.60 -8.33
N GLY A 303 -13.67 -15.21 -9.12
CA GLY A 303 -13.41 -16.65 -9.07
C GLY A 303 -12.79 -17.11 -7.75
N LEU A 304 -11.90 -16.31 -7.15
CA LEU A 304 -11.27 -16.63 -5.87
C LEU A 304 -12.20 -16.34 -4.68
N TYR A 305 -13.08 -15.35 -4.78
CA TYR A 305 -14.11 -15.08 -3.77
C TYR A 305 -15.19 -16.16 -3.75
N THR A 306 -15.71 -16.54 -4.92
CA THR A 306 -16.76 -17.57 -5.06
C THR A 306 -16.22 -18.99 -4.99
N ARG A 307 -14.91 -19.19 -4.91
CA ARG A 307 -14.22 -20.48 -4.86
C ARG A 307 -14.43 -21.34 -6.12
N ASN A 308 -14.73 -20.73 -7.26
CA ASN A 308 -14.83 -21.39 -8.56
C ASN A 308 -13.43 -21.56 -9.20
N LEU A 309 -12.55 -22.33 -8.54
CA LEU A 309 -11.11 -22.34 -8.83
C LEU A 309 -10.76 -22.84 -10.22
N VAL A 310 -11.39 -23.95 -10.68
CA VAL A 310 -11.11 -24.53 -12.00
C VAL A 310 -11.53 -23.57 -13.11
N VAL A 311 -12.74 -23.01 -13.02
CA VAL A 311 -13.23 -22.03 -14.00
C VAL A 311 -12.36 -20.80 -14.00
N ASN A 312 -11.98 -20.30 -12.80
CA ASN A 312 -11.09 -19.15 -12.67
C ASN A 312 -9.73 -19.41 -13.33
N LEU A 313 -9.13 -20.58 -13.10
CA LEU A 313 -7.84 -20.94 -13.71
C LEU A 313 -7.94 -20.99 -15.25
N VAL A 314 -8.95 -21.68 -15.79
CA VAL A 314 -9.15 -21.79 -17.25
C VAL A 314 -9.37 -20.40 -17.87
N VAL A 315 -10.27 -19.59 -17.30
CA VAL A 315 -10.55 -18.25 -17.80
C VAL A 315 -9.29 -17.38 -17.72
N THR A 316 -8.54 -17.44 -16.61
CA THR A 316 -7.30 -16.68 -16.45
C THR A 316 -6.27 -17.08 -17.50
N VAL A 317 -6.05 -18.38 -17.73
CA VAL A 317 -5.12 -18.87 -18.77
C VAL A 317 -5.52 -18.36 -20.15
N LEU A 318 -6.82 -18.46 -20.52
CA LEU A 318 -7.31 -17.97 -21.80
C LEU A 318 -7.10 -16.46 -21.98
N LEU A 319 -7.41 -15.66 -20.95
CA LEU A 319 -7.18 -14.20 -20.97
C LEU A 319 -5.69 -13.85 -21.06
N LEU A 320 -4.82 -14.57 -20.36
CA LEU A 320 -3.38 -14.37 -20.44
C LEU A 320 -2.82 -14.75 -21.81
N LEU A 321 -3.31 -15.81 -22.43
CA LEU A 321 -2.97 -16.19 -23.82
C LEU A 321 -3.43 -15.12 -24.80
N ALA A 322 -4.67 -14.62 -24.66
CA ALA A 322 -5.15 -13.49 -25.47
C ALA A 322 -4.25 -12.25 -25.33
N GLY A 323 -3.79 -11.94 -24.11
CA GLY A 323 -2.83 -10.88 -23.87
C GLY A 323 -1.46 -11.13 -24.53
N LYS A 324 -0.98 -12.37 -24.54
CA LYS A 324 0.24 -12.74 -25.27
C LYS A 324 0.09 -12.54 -26.77
N CYS A 325 -1.07 -12.86 -27.33
CA CYS A 325 -1.36 -12.65 -28.76
C CYS A 325 -1.27 -11.17 -29.16
N ILE A 326 -1.61 -10.23 -28.26
CA ILE A 326 -1.47 -8.79 -28.50
C ILE A 326 0.02 -8.41 -28.72
N PHE A 327 0.96 -9.13 -28.08
CA PHE A 327 2.40 -8.86 -28.15
C PHE A 327 3.16 -9.76 -29.15
N LEU A 328 2.49 -10.45 -30.07
CA LEU A 328 3.16 -11.30 -31.09
C LEU A 328 4.07 -10.48 -32.02
N ARG A 329 3.70 -9.24 -32.32
CA ARG A 329 4.55 -8.34 -33.10
C ARG A 329 5.67 -7.76 -32.25
N LYS A 330 6.78 -7.40 -32.90
CA LYS A 330 7.86 -6.68 -32.23
C LYS A 330 7.35 -5.33 -31.76
N VAL A 331 7.57 -5.04 -30.48
CA VAL A 331 7.15 -3.80 -29.83
C VAL A 331 8.35 -3.09 -29.22
N ASP A 332 8.33 -1.77 -29.22
CA ASP A 332 9.34 -0.89 -28.66
C ASP A 332 8.70 0.15 -27.72
N GLY A 333 9.49 1.05 -27.22
CA GLY A 333 9.01 2.16 -26.46
C GLY A 333 8.16 1.81 -25.25
N ILE A 334 7.06 2.51 -25.11
CA ILE A 334 6.10 2.29 -24.03
C ILE A 334 5.43 0.91 -24.13
N ALA A 335 5.25 0.39 -25.35
CA ALA A 335 4.67 -0.93 -25.57
C ALA A 335 5.59 -2.05 -25.06
N LEU A 336 6.91 -1.86 -25.09
CA LEU A 336 7.87 -2.78 -24.47
C LEU A 336 7.74 -2.76 -22.94
N LEU A 337 7.50 -1.60 -22.31
CA LEU A 337 7.18 -1.51 -20.88
C LEU A 337 5.93 -2.34 -20.57
N TRP A 338 4.84 -2.14 -21.33
CA TRP A 338 3.60 -2.90 -21.11
C TRP A 338 3.79 -4.40 -21.26
N LYS A 339 4.57 -4.84 -22.25
CA LYS A 339 4.95 -6.25 -22.44
C LYS A 339 5.69 -6.82 -21.22
N LYS A 340 6.66 -6.06 -20.66
CA LYS A 340 7.40 -6.48 -19.46
C LYS A 340 6.47 -6.57 -18.24
N LEU A 341 5.62 -5.56 -18.01
CA LEU A 341 4.67 -5.55 -16.90
C LEU A 341 3.65 -6.70 -17.04
N PHE A 342 3.08 -6.90 -18.23
CA PHE A 342 2.13 -7.98 -18.49
C PHE A 342 2.77 -9.36 -18.24
N ASN A 343 3.97 -9.60 -18.74
CA ASN A 343 4.65 -10.89 -18.60
C ASN A 343 4.96 -11.21 -17.13
N ALA A 344 5.45 -10.23 -16.37
CA ALA A 344 5.72 -10.40 -14.94
C ALA A 344 4.43 -10.62 -14.15
N GLY A 345 3.38 -9.85 -14.46
CA GLY A 345 2.07 -10.00 -13.84
C GLY A 345 1.44 -11.36 -14.14
N ALA A 346 1.48 -11.80 -15.40
CA ALA A 346 0.97 -13.11 -15.83
C ALA A 346 1.69 -14.28 -15.12
N TYR A 347 3.02 -14.20 -15.02
CA TYR A 347 3.81 -15.22 -14.33
C TYR A 347 3.43 -15.33 -12.85
N LEU A 348 3.39 -14.21 -12.13
CA LEU A 348 3.08 -14.20 -10.71
C LEU A 348 1.64 -14.60 -10.43
N LEU A 349 0.70 -14.18 -11.29
CA LEU A 349 -0.71 -14.58 -11.15
C LEU A 349 -0.86 -16.09 -11.30
N LEU A 350 -0.28 -16.70 -12.35
CA LEU A 350 -0.31 -18.15 -12.54
C LEU A 350 0.39 -18.87 -11.39
N LEU A 351 1.55 -18.40 -10.95
CA LEU A 351 2.26 -18.96 -9.81
C LEU A 351 1.38 -18.95 -8.55
N GLY A 352 0.69 -17.83 -8.30
CA GLY A 352 -0.21 -17.70 -7.15
C GLY A 352 -1.43 -18.64 -7.24
N LEU A 353 -2.00 -18.82 -8.43
CA LEU A 353 -3.09 -19.79 -8.65
C LEU A 353 -2.60 -21.24 -8.50
N CYS A 354 -1.36 -21.56 -8.87
CA CYS A 354 -0.76 -22.86 -8.59
C CYS A 354 -0.53 -23.11 -7.09
N PHE A 355 -0.25 -22.07 -6.31
CA PHE A 355 -0.12 -22.15 -4.85
C PHE A 355 -1.47 -22.17 -4.13
N GLU A 356 -2.56 -21.92 -4.81
CA GLU A 356 -3.89 -21.80 -4.20
C GLU A 356 -4.32 -23.08 -3.44
N PRO A 357 -4.12 -24.31 -3.94
CA PRO A 357 -4.43 -25.52 -3.19
C PRO A 357 -3.54 -25.75 -1.95
N PHE A 358 -2.42 -25.05 -1.87
CA PHE A 358 -1.49 -25.17 -0.76
C PHE A 358 -1.88 -24.21 0.39
N GLN A 359 -1.65 -24.59 1.63
CA GLN A 359 -2.02 -23.81 2.83
C GLN A 359 -3.54 -23.57 2.98
N ASP A 360 -4.38 -24.53 2.54
CA ASP A 360 -5.85 -24.46 2.59
C ASP A 360 -6.46 -23.28 1.85
N GLY A 361 -5.86 -22.86 0.76
CA GLY A 361 -6.32 -21.81 -0.13
C GLY A 361 -5.73 -20.42 0.13
N ILE A 362 -6.17 -19.48 -0.69
CA ILE A 362 -5.72 -18.08 -0.61
C ILE A 362 -6.32 -17.39 0.61
N LYS A 363 -5.47 -16.89 1.50
CA LYS A 363 -5.86 -16.20 2.74
C LYS A 363 -4.99 -14.98 2.98
N LYS A 364 -5.58 -13.93 3.56
CA LYS A 364 -4.85 -12.71 3.95
C LYS A 364 -4.22 -12.86 5.33
N ASP A 365 -4.90 -13.52 6.28
CA ASP A 365 -4.44 -13.67 7.65
C ASP A 365 -4.84 -15.05 8.22
N PRO A 366 -3.87 -15.95 8.53
CA PRO A 366 -2.44 -15.82 8.21
C PRO A 366 -2.20 -15.81 6.71
N THR A 367 -1.28 -14.93 6.27
CA THR A 367 -1.06 -14.71 4.84
C THR A 367 -0.40 -15.90 4.16
N THR A 368 -1.00 -16.40 3.08
CA THR A 368 -0.52 -17.54 2.29
C THR A 368 0.34 -17.11 1.09
N PHE A 369 1.16 -18.01 0.55
CA PHE A 369 1.97 -17.72 -0.64
C PHE A 369 1.12 -17.41 -1.86
N SER A 370 -0.04 -18.08 -2.01
CA SER A 370 -1.01 -17.75 -3.05
C SER A 370 -1.40 -16.28 -3.00
N HIS A 371 -1.70 -15.75 -1.79
CA HIS A 371 -2.06 -14.34 -1.62
C HIS A 371 -0.95 -13.38 -2.08
N PHE A 372 0.32 -13.64 -1.72
CA PHE A 372 1.42 -12.78 -2.13
C PHE A 372 1.60 -12.75 -3.65
N PHE A 373 1.56 -13.90 -4.30
CA PHE A 373 1.80 -13.99 -5.74
C PHE A 373 0.61 -13.50 -6.56
N VAL A 374 -0.62 -13.87 -6.19
CA VAL A 374 -1.83 -13.38 -6.87
C VAL A 374 -1.90 -11.84 -6.77
N THR A 375 -1.78 -11.30 -5.56
CA THR A 375 -1.89 -9.83 -5.37
C THR A 375 -0.76 -9.08 -6.08
N SER A 376 0.46 -9.61 -6.11
CA SER A 376 1.57 -9.03 -6.87
C SER A 376 1.30 -9.09 -8.38
N GLY A 377 0.78 -10.21 -8.89
CA GLY A 377 0.39 -10.35 -10.29
C GLY A 377 -0.67 -9.33 -10.70
N LEU A 378 -1.73 -9.20 -9.89
CA LEU A 378 -2.79 -8.21 -10.10
C LEU A 378 -2.26 -6.76 -9.97
N ALA A 379 -1.29 -6.49 -9.09
CA ALA A 379 -0.66 -5.18 -8.98
C ALA A 379 0.14 -4.78 -10.24
N PHE A 380 0.83 -5.73 -10.89
CA PHE A 380 1.48 -5.49 -12.18
C PHE A 380 0.45 -5.12 -13.26
N LEU A 381 -0.69 -5.80 -13.32
CA LEU A 381 -1.76 -5.50 -14.28
C LEU A 381 -2.43 -4.16 -13.99
N ALA A 382 -2.63 -3.82 -12.71
CA ALA A 382 -3.13 -2.51 -12.30
C ALA A 382 -2.14 -1.39 -12.65
N LEU A 383 -0.84 -1.61 -12.47
CA LEU A 383 0.18 -0.65 -12.89
C LEU A 383 0.24 -0.50 -14.41
N LEU A 384 0.07 -1.59 -15.18
CA LEU A 384 -0.05 -1.57 -16.63
C LEU A 384 -1.25 -0.71 -17.06
N PHE A 385 -2.43 -0.95 -16.47
CA PHE A 385 -3.63 -0.15 -16.71
C PHE A 385 -3.37 1.34 -16.43
N LEU A 386 -2.82 1.67 -15.27
CA LEU A 386 -2.53 3.06 -14.89
C LEU A 386 -1.44 3.70 -15.76
N SER A 387 -0.45 2.94 -16.22
CA SER A 387 0.55 3.42 -17.18
C SER A 387 -0.10 3.83 -18.51
N ILE A 388 -1.09 3.07 -18.97
CA ILE A 388 -1.86 3.44 -20.17
C ILE A 388 -2.66 4.72 -19.92
N VAL A 389 -3.38 4.80 -18.79
CA VAL A 389 -4.27 5.94 -18.49
C VAL A 389 -3.48 7.22 -18.19
N CYS A 390 -2.45 7.13 -17.33
CA CYS A 390 -1.74 8.30 -16.82
C CYS A 390 -0.57 8.73 -17.72
N ASP A 391 0.22 7.76 -18.23
CA ASP A 391 1.47 8.07 -18.93
C ASP A 391 1.25 8.12 -20.45
N TYR A 392 0.41 7.25 -21.03
CA TYR A 392 0.13 7.19 -22.46
C TYR A 392 -1.02 8.15 -22.85
N PHE A 393 -2.24 7.96 -22.34
CA PHE A 393 -3.38 8.83 -22.65
C PHE A 393 -3.32 10.19 -21.96
N ARG A 394 -2.43 10.35 -20.97
CA ARG A 394 -2.27 11.60 -20.19
C ARG A 394 -3.57 12.13 -19.62
N CYS A 395 -4.44 11.25 -19.11
CA CYS A 395 -5.70 11.62 -18.47
C CYS A 395 -5.48 12.30 -17.11
N ILE A 396 -4.63 13.35 -17.08
CA ILE A 396 -4.15 14.01 -15.85
C ILE A 396 -5.31 14.61 -15.05
N LYS A 397 -6.33 15.17 -15.70
CA LYS A 397 -7.47 15.77 -15.00
C LYS A 397 -8.26 14.72 -14.21
N SER A 398 -8.60 13.61 -14.87
CA SER A 398 -9.39 12.52 -14.27
C SER A 398 -8.64 11.71 -13.21
N THR A 399 -7.31 11.60 -13.32
CA THR A 399 -6.48 10.85 -12.36
C THR A 399 -5.84 11.74 -11.30
N ARG A 400 -6.10 13.04 -11.30
CA ARG A 400 -5.46 14.01 -10.41
C ARG A 400 -5.64 13.67 -8.94
N PHE A 401 -6.82 13.22 -8.54
CA PHE A 401 -7.12 12.84 -7.16
C PHE A 401 -6.29 11.63 -6.71
N LEU A 402 -6.11 10.62 -7.59
CA LEU A 402 -5.25 9.48 -7.33
C LEU A 402 -3.79 9.93 -7.17
N VAL A 403 -3.27 10.68 -8.15
CA VAL A 403 -1.87 11.12 -8.15
C VAL A 403 -1.56 11.99 -6.92
N MET A 404 -2.42 12.94 -6.57
CA MET A 404 -2.20 13.83 -5.42
C MET A 404 -2.28 13.08 -4.08
N SER A 405 -3.20 12.13 -3.92
CA SER A 405 -3.28 11.27 -2.73
C SER A 405 -2.06 10.35 -2.61
N GLY A 406 -1.61 9.77 -3.72
CA GLY A 406 -0.40 8.94 -3.74
C GLY A 406 0.91 9.71 -3.48
N GLN A 407 0.90 11.03 -3.66
CA GLN A 407 2.03 11.90 -3.31
C GLN A 407 2.13 12.20 -1.82
N ASN A 408 1.03 12.09 -1.08
CA ASN A 408 0.94 12.40 0.34
C ASN A 408 0.21 11.28 1.14
N PRO A 409 0.69 10.03 1.04
CA PRO A 409 -0.06 8.87 1.54
C PRO A 409 -0.21 8.85 3.05
N MET A 410 0.74 9.41 3.82
CA MET A 410 0.65 9.44 5.28
C MET A 410 -0.50 10.32 5.75
N ILE A 411 -0.68 11.50 5.16
CA ILE A 411 -1.85 12.35 5.47
C ILE A 411 -3.13 11.64 5.04
N ALA A 412 -3.18 11.10 3.82
CA ALA A 412 -4.37 10.41 3.32
C ALA A 412 -4.80 9.26 4.23
N TYR A 413 -3.84 8.56 4.85
CA TYR A 413 -4.09 7.44 5.74
C TYR A 413 -4.78 7.84 7.07
N VAL A 414 -4.34 8.95 7.67
CA VAL A 414 -4.78 9.30 9.04
C VAL A 414 -5.80 10.43 9.10
N VAL A 415 -5.99 11.19 8.03
CA VAL A 415 -6.84 12.39 8.04
C VAL A 415 -8.31 12.06 8.34
N GLY A 416 -8.78 10.88 7.94
CA GLY A 416 -10.12 10.37 8.27
C GLY A 416 -10.34 10.26 9.77
N ASP A 417 -9.49 9.48 10.43
CA ASP A 417 -9.66 9.09 11.83
C ASP A 417 -9.18 10.17 12.82
N LEU A 418 -8.12 10.91 12.47
CA LEU A 418 -7.54 11.91 13.39
C LEU A 418 -8.02 13.34 13.17
N LEU A 419 -8.70 13.64 12.05
CA LEU A 419 -9.21 14.98 11.78
C LEU A 419 -10.71 14.97 11.45
N ILE A 420 -11.12 14.24 10.39
CA ILE A 420 -12.49 14.36 9.84
C ILE A 420 -13.53 13.80 10.83
N MET A 421 -13.35 12.56 11.31
CA MET A 421 -14.29 11.95 12.25
C MET A 421 -14.36 12.72 13.57
N PRO A 422 -13.25 13.14 14.22
CA PRO A 422 -13.30 14.02 15.36
C PRO A 422 -14.03 15.34 15.11
N LEU A 423 -13.82 15.99 13.97
CA LEU A 423 -14.55 17.23 13.63
C LEU A 423 -16.06 17.00 13.45
N ILE A 424 -16.46 15.92 12.78
CA ILE A 424 -17.88 15.55 12.62
C ILE A 424 -18.54 15.38 14.00
N ASN A 425 -17.87 14.71 14.92
CA ASN A 425 -18.39 14.48 16.27
C ASN A 425 -18.46 15.79 17.09
N LEU A 426 -17.40 16.62 17.06
CA LEU A 426 -17.37 17.92 17.74
C LEU A 426 -18.44 18.88 17.24
N LEU A 427 -18.78 18.84 15.95
CA LEU A 427 -19.85 19.65 15.34
C LEU A 427 -21.25 19.09 15.58
N GLY A 428 -21.39 17.97 16.27
CA GLY A 428 -22.69 17.32 16.54
C GLY A 428 -23.33 16.64 15.31
N LEU A 429 -22.54 16.47 14.22
CA LEU A 429 -23.04 15.88 12.98
C LEU A 429 -23.05 14.33 12.98
N ALA A 430 -22.64 13.71 14.10
CA ALA A 430 -22.62 12.26 14.24
C ALA A 430 -24.01 11.62 14.08
N SER A 431 -25.07 12.32 14.48
CA SER A 431 -26.45 11.86 14.31
C SER A 431 -26.86 11.69 12.84
N LEU A 432 -26.23 12.44 11.93
CA LEU A 432 -26.46 12.26 10.50
C LEU A 432 -25.87 10.94 9.99
N LEU A 433 -24.80 10.42 10.61
CA LEU A 433 -24.17 9.16 10.20
C LEU A 433 -25.09 7.97 10.49
N SER A 434 -25.93 8.02 11.53
CA SER A 434 -26.88 6.94 11.83
C SER A 434 -27.93 6.74 10.73
N TYR A 435 -28.28 7.79 10.02
CA TYR A 435 -29.19 7.72 8.87
C TYR A 435 -28.61 6.86 7.74
N PHE A 436 -27.30 6.87 7.55
CA PHE A 436 -26.63 6.09 6.51
C PHE A 436 -26.52 4.60 6.81
N GLN A 437 -26.83 4.18 8.05
CA GLN A 437 -26.76 2.77 8.47
C GLN A 437 -28.01 1.95 8.13
N GLN A 438 -29.00 2.55 7.48
CA GLN A 438 -30.31 1.93 7.24
C GLN A 438 -30.33 0.88 6.11
N ASN A 439 -29.49 1.05 5.09
CA ASN A 439 -29.43 0.13 3.96
C ASN A 439 -28.06 0.16 3.25
N ALA A 440 -27.84 -0.82 2.35
CA ALA A 440 -26.57 -0.98 1.64
C ALA A 440 -26.16 0.24 0.80
N TRP A 441 -27.10 0.89 0.12
CA TRP A 441 -26.81 2.06 -0.71
C TRP A 441 -26.36 3.26 0.12
N LEU A 442 -27.06 3.53 1.21
CA LEU A 442 -26.70 4.60 2.14
C LEU A 442 -25.36 4.29 2.84
N GLY A 443 -25.15 3.05 3.27
CA GLY A 443 -23.88 2.64 3.89
C GLY A 443 -22.68 2.80 2.95
N PHE A 444 -22.85 2.48 1.66
CA PHE A 444 -21.83 2.75 0.65
C PHE A 444 -21.63 4.26 0.42
N LEU A 445 -22.73 5.02 0.34
CA LEU A 445 -22.70 6.47 0.16
C LEU A 445 -21.97 7.17 1.31
N GLN A 446 -22.16 6.73 2.55
CA GLN A 446 -21.38 7.21 3.70
C GLN A 446 -19.89 7.05 3.46
N GLY A 447 -19.45 5.84 3.07
CA GLY A 447 -18.05 5.57 2.75
C GLY A 447 -17.51 6.48 1.65
N VAL A 448 -18.27 6.69 0.58
CA VAL A 448 -17.90 7.58 -0.53
C VAL A 448 -17.77 9.04 -0.06
N ILE A 449 -18.69 9.54 0.76
CA ILE A 449 -18.65 10.92 1.28
C ILE A 449 -17.42 11.10 2.17
N LEU A 450 -17.21 10.22 3.17
CA LEU A 450 -16.09 10.33 4.10
C LEU A 450 -14.74 10.18 3.37
N THR A 451 -14.65 9.24 2.44
CA THR A 451 -13.45 9.09 1.60
C THR A 451 -13.21 10.33 0.73
N SER A 452 -14.26 10.91 0.16
CA SER A 452 -14.13 12.13 -0.64
C SER A 452 -13.63 13.30 0.20
N LEU A 453 -14.10 13.46 1.42
CA LEU A 453 -13.60 14.47 2.37
C LEU A 453 -12.10 14.24 2.69
N ALA A 454 -11.71 13.00 2.94
CA ALA A 454 -10.31 12.65 3.19
C ALA A 454 -9.40 12.93 1.97
N VAL A 455 -9.88 12.61 0.77
CA VAL A 455 -9.20 12.91 -0.50
C VAL A 455 -9.08 14.43 -0.70
N LEU A 456 -10.15 15.20 -0.50
CA LEU A 456 -10.13 16.65 -0.65
C LEU A 456 -9.16 17.30 0.34
N ALA A 457 -9.17 16.88 1.61
CA ALA A 457 -8.21 17.34 2.62
C ALA A 457 -6.76 17.01 2.20
N THR A 458 -6.51 15.78 1.75
CA THR A 458 -5.18 15.36 1.27
C THR A 458 -4.73 16.16 0.05
N MET A 459 -5.64 16.41 -0.90
CA MET A 459 -5.38 17.24 -2.08
C MET A 459 -5.07 18.67 -1.70
N PHE A 460 -5.77 19.24 -0.71
CA PHE A 460 -5.50 20.56 -0.18
C PHE A 460 -4.06 20.66 0.35
N PHE A 461 -3.65 19.76 1.27
CA PHE A 461 -2.28 19.74 1.79
C PHE A 461 -1.23 19.50 0.69
N THR A 462 -1.53 18.65 -0.28
CA THR A 462 -0.64 18.41 -1.42
C THR A 462 -0.50 19.63 -2.31
N LYS A 463 -1.59 20.40 -2.54
CA LYS A 463 -1.60 21.62 -3.34
C LYS A 463 -0.76 22.73 -2.71
N ILE A 464 -0.81 22.90 -1.40
CA ILE A 464 0.02 23.85 -0.64
C ILE A 464 1.44 23.33 -0.37
N LYS A 465 1.81 22.14 -0.93
CA LYS A 465 3.13 21.50 -0.82
C LYS A 465 3.50 21.06 0.61
N TRP A 466 2.52 20.78 1.44
CA TRP A 466 2.72 20.23 2.77
C TRP A 466 2.78 18.70 2.68
N PHE A 467 3.97 18.18 2.45
CA PHE A 467 4.20 16.74 2.30
C PHE A 467 4.79 16.15 3.57
N TRP A 468 4.20 15.08 4.08
CA TRP A 468 4.83 14.29 5.12
C TRP A 468 5.80 13.28 4.50
N ARG A 469 7.03 13.32 4.99
CA ARG A 469 8.11 12.46 4.49
C ARG A 469 8.91 11.90 5.67
N THR A 470 9.24 10.63 5.56
CA THR A 470 10.09 9.89 6.48
C THR A 470 11.47 9.70 5.90
#